data_952537867a1131e5a75b7d98c4ad50d8
#
_entry.id   952537867a1131e5a75b7d98c4ad50d8
#
_cell.length_a   1.000
_cell.length_b   1.000
_cell.length_c   1.000
_cell.angle_alpha   90.00
_cell.angle_beta   90.00
_cell.angle_gamma   90.00
#
_symmetry.space_group_name_H-M   'P 1'
#
loop_
_entity.id
_entity.type
_entity.pdbx_description
1 polymer ?
#
loop_
_entity_poly.entity_id
_entity_poly.type
_entity_poly.pdbx_seq_one_letter_code
_entity_poly.pdbx_strand_id
1 'polypeptide(L)'
;MPRVKRGTKRRARRKKYLKRTKGFFLTKSKLYQSAQEAANRADRYAFRDRRVKKRQYRRLWIQRVGAAARLNGLTYGQLINGMKVAGITIDRKVLADMAVKDPAGFAQIAEKARTAAPPQVKTSKKSRKT
;
A
#
# COMPACT_ATOMS: atom_id res chain seq x y z
N MET A 1 -38.43 3.57 46.58
CA MET A 1 -38.04 2.96 45.32
C MET A 1 -36.55 2.60 45.33
N PRO A 2 -36.14 1.39 44.92
CA PRO A 2 -34.73 1.04 44.92
C PRO A 2 -33.99 1.83 43.83
N ARG A 3 -32.87 2.48 44.19
CA ARG A 3 -32.03 3.25 43.27
C ARG A 3 -31.08 2.31 42.52
N VAL A 4 -31.08 2.33 41.22
CA VAL A 4 -30.18 1.54 40.37
C VAL A 4 -28.72 1.95 40.60
N LYS A 5 -27.90 1.00 41.09
CA LYS A 5 -26.45 1.21 41.29
C LYS A 5 -25.68 0.99 39.99
N ARG A 6 -25.00 2.04 39.49
CA ARG A 6 -24.25 2.01 38.17
C ARG A 6 -22.72 2.01 38.37
N GLY A 7 -22.19 1.79 39.57
CA GLY A 7 -20.79 2.04 39.92
C GLY A 7 -19.75 1.33 39.03
N THR A 8 -19.93 0.05 38.74
CA THR A 8 -18.97 -0.76 38.00
C THR A 8 -18.98 -0.46 36.49
N LYS A 9 -20.15 -0.29 35.88
CA LYS A 9 -20.29 -0.06 34.41
C LYS A 9 -19.64 1.25 33.98
N ARG A 10 -19.82 2.35 34.73
CA ARG A 10 -19.20 3.65 34.44
C ARG A 10 -17.67 3.58 34.51
N ARG A 11 -17.15 2.96 35.56
CA ARG A 11 -15.71 2.78 35.80
C ARG A 11 -15.07 1.92 34.69
N ALA A 12 -15.70 0.81 34.32
CA ALA A 12 -15.24 -0.08 33.25
C ALA A 12 -15.17 0.64 31.89
N ARG A 13 -16.20 1.42 31.54
CA ARG A 13 -16.22 2.23 30.31
C ARG A 13 -15.06 3.24 30.26
N ARG A 14 -14.84 3.98 31.36
CA ARG A 14 -13.72 4.94 31.44
C ARG A 14 -12.38 4.23 31.32
N LYS A 15 -12.18 3.13 32.04
CA LYS A 15 -10.94 2.33 32.00
C LYS A 15 -10.65 1.82 30.59
N LYS A 16 -11.67 1.40 29.83
CA LYS A 16 -11.55 0.95 28.44
C LYS A 16 -10.94 2.03 27.54
N TYR A 17 -11.44 3.26 27.57
CA TYR A 17 -10.89 4.36 26.77
C TYR A 17 -9.49 4.77 27.22
N LEU A 18 -9.25 4.92 28.51
CA LEU A 18 -7.93 5.27 29.05
C LEU A 18 -6.87 4.20 28.74
N LYS A 19 -7.25 2.91 28.71
CA LYS A 19 -6.35 1.82 28.28
C LYS A 19 -5.95 1.97 26.80
N ARG A 20 -6.87 2.36 25.92
CA ARG A 20 -6.61 2.58 24.48
C ARG A 20 -5.75 3.80 24.22
N THR A 21 -5.86 4.82 25.04
CA THR A 21 -5.10 6.07 24.90
C THR A 21 -3.85 6.13 25.77
N LYS A 22 -3.45 5.01 26.36
CA LYS A 22 -2.21 4.90 27.12
C LYS A 22 -1.03 5.31 26.23
N GLY A 23 -0.19 6.25 26.70
CA GLY A 23 0.93 6.80 25.94
C GLY A 23 0.58 7.99 25.03
N PHE A 24 -0.68 8.40 24.94
CA PHE A 24 -1.04 9.61 24.21
C PHE A 24 -0.57 10.87 24.96
N PHE A 25 -0.23 11.90 24.19
CA PHE A 25 0.34 13.13 24.71
C PHE A 25 -0.59 13.87 25.68
N LEU A 26 -0.05 14.30 26.83
CA LEU A 26 -0.69 15.09 27.88
C LEU A 26 -2.06 14.55 28.36
N THR A 27 -3.08 15.40 28.34
CA THR A 27 -4.44 15.16 28.82
C THR A 27 -5.15 14.03 28.08
N LYS A 28 -4.76 13.74 26.85
CA LYS A 28 -5.36 12.68 26.03
C LYS A 28 -5.18 11.27 26.62
N SER A 29 -4.18 11.07 27.48
CA SER A 29 -3.98 9.80 28.20
C SER A 29 -4.57 9.76 29.61
N LYS A 30 -4.92 10.93 30.18
CA LYS A 30 -5.33 11.06 31.60
C LYS A 30 -6.79 11.43 31.78
N LEU A 31 -7.32 12.38 30.99
CA LEU A 31 -8.70 12.86 31.09
C LEU A 31 -9.63 12.08 30.18
N TYR A 32 -10.74 11.59 30.73
CA TYR A 32 -11.66 10.71 29.99
C TYR A 32 -12.23 11.34 28.71
N GLN A 33 -12.67 12.61 28.75
CA GLN A 33 -13.24 13.29 27.60
C GLN A 33 -12.20 13.42 26.47
N SER A 34 -11.05 13.97 26.78
CA SER A 34 -9.94 14.11 25.82
C SER A 34 -9.47 12.75 25.28
N ALA A 35 -9.45 11.72 26.14
CA ALA A 35 -9.12 10.36 25.75
C ALA A 35 -10.14 9.77 24.78
N GLN A 36 -11.43 9.99 25.01
CA GLN A 36 -12.50 9.51 24.14
C GLN A 36 -12.43 10.16 22.75
N GLU A 37 -12.26 11.47 22.68
CA GLU A 37 -12.11 12.20 21.43
C GLU A 37 -10.87 11.75 20.66
N ALA A 38 -9.74 11.60 21.34
CA ALA A 38 -8.50 11.14 20.76
C ALA A 38 -8.61 9.70 20.21
N ALA A 39 -9.25 8.79 20.96
CA ALA A 39 -9.51 7.43 20.52
C ALA A 39 -10.42 7.40 19.28
N ASN A 40 -11.52 8.16 19.28
CA ASN A 40 -12.44 8.22 18.15
C ASN A 40 -11.76 8.78 16.88
N ARG A 41 -10.89 9.78 17.05
CA ARG A 41 -10.09 10.32 15.93
C ARG A 41 -9.08 9.29 15.41
N ALA A 42 -8.39 8.59 16.29
CA ALA A 42 -7.46 7.53 15.92
C ALA A 42 -8.16 6.40 15.14
N ASP A 43 -9.35 5.98 15.59
CA ASP A 43 -10.14 4.95 14.91
C ASP A 43 -10.57 5.40 13.50
N ARG A 44 -10.97 6.66 13.35
CA ARG A 44 -11.34 7.23 12.05
C ARG A 44 -10.16 7.25 11.09
N TYR A 45 -8.99 7.65 11.56
CA TYR A 45 -7.77 7.59 10.76
C TYR A 45 -7.36 6.16 10.43
N ALA A 46 -7.40 5.25 11.38
CA ALA A 46 -7.10 3.85 11.14
C ALA A 46 -8.03 3.22 10.09
N PHE A 47 -9.32 3.57 10.10
CA PHE A 47 -10.27 3.12 9.09
C PHE A 47 -9.92 3.64 7.69
N ARG A 48 -9.62 4.94 7.57
CA ARG A 48 -9.20 5.57 6.32
C ARG A 48 -7.89 4.95 5.81
N ASP A 49 -6.89 4.83 6.67
CA ASP A 49 -5.53 4.51 6.28
C ASP A 49 -5.35 3.03 5.94
N ARG A 50 -6.21 2.14 6.44
CA ARG A 50 -6.28 0.75 5.94
C ARG A 50 -6.58 0.67 4.45
N ARG A 51 -7.36 1.59 3.88
CA ARG A 51 -7.61 1.70 2.43
C ARG A 51 -6.45 2.35 1.70
N VAL A 52 -5.89 3.41 2.28
CA VAL A 52 -4.72 4.13 1.71
C VAL A 52 -3.50 3.22 1.66
N LYS A 53 -3.27 2.39 2.67
CA LYS A 53 -2.17 1.43 2.76
C LYS A 53 -2.11 0.51 1.53
N LYS A 54 -3.24 -0.02 1.07
CA LYS A 54 -3.30 -0.87 -0.13
C LYS A 54 -2.81 -0.12 -1.38
N ARG A 55 -3.19 1.15 -1.54
CA ARG A 55 -2.77 2.00 -2.67
C ARG A 55 -1.29 2.33 -2.60
N GLN A 56 -0.76 2.61 -1.41
CA GLN A 56 0.66 2.92 -1.19
C GLN A 56 1.54 1.72 -1.51
N TYR A 57 1.20 0.51 -1.02
CA TYR A 57 1.95 -0.70 -1.35
C TYR A 57 1.93 -1.01 -2.85
N ARG A 58 0.79 -0.84 -3.52
CA ARG A 58 0.73 -1.02 -4.97
C ARG A 58 1.65 -0.04 -5.72
N ARG A 59 1.71 1.23 -5.29
CA ARG A 59 2.66 2.22 -5.86
C ARG A 59 4.11 1.79 -5.66
N LEU A 60 4.45 1.34 -4.44
CA LEU A 60 5.80 0.85 -4.13
C LEU A 60 6.20 -0.34 -5.01
N TRP A 61 5.31 -1.32 -5.19
CA TRP A 61 5.57 -2.46 -6.07
C TRP A 61 5.79 -2.03 -7.52
N ILE A 62 4.98 -1.12 -8.03
CA ILE A 62 5.14 -0.57 -9.40
C ILE A 62 6.50 0.12 -9.54
N GLN A 63 6.93 0.90 -8.55
CA GLN A 63 8.24 1.55 -8.57
C GLN A 63 9.39 0.53 -8.60
N ARG A 64 9.36 -0.48 -7.73
CA ARG A 64 10.38 -1.54 -7.69
C ARG A 64 10.46 -2.32 -9.00
N VAL A 65 9.31 -2.78 -9.49
CA VAL A 65 9.24 -3.48 -10.79
C VAL A 65 9.69 -2.57 -11.94
N GLY A 66 9.32 -1.30 -11.92
CA GLY A 66 9.74 -0.33 -12.94
C GLY A 66 11.24 -0.05 -12.93
N ALA A 67 11.88 -0.01 -11.76
CA ALA A 67 13.33 0.11 -11.63
C ALA A 67 14.04 -1.13 -12.21
N ALA A 68 13.62 -2.32 -11.79
CA ALA A 68 14.18 -3.58 -12.28
C ALA A 68 13.96 -3.78 -13.79
N ALA A 69 12.80 -3.39 -14.32
CA ALA A 69 12.54 -3.44 -15.75
C ALA A 69 13.51 -2.54 -16.54
N ARG A 70 13.81 -1.33 -16.04
CA ARG A 70 14.78 -0.41 -16.69
C ARG A 70 16.20 -0.97 -16.70
N LEU A 71 16.63 -1.64 -15.62
CA LEU A 71 17.93 -2.33 -15.60
C LEU A 71 18.02 -3.40 -16.70
N ASN A 72 16.90 -4.02 -17.07
CA ASN A 72 16.81 -4.99 -18.17
C ASN A 72 16.41 -4.33 -19.52
N GLY A 73 16.49 -3.00 -19.66
CA GLY A 73 16.23 -2.27 -20.88
C GLY A 73 14.75 -2.21 -21.31
N LEU A 74 13.81 -2.45 -20.38
CA LEU A 74 12.38 -2.38 -20.63
C LEU A 74 11.73 -1.25 -19.83
N THR A 75 10.66 -0.68 -20.36
CA THR A 75 9.77 0.15 -19.53
C THR A 75 8.79 -0.73 -18.76
N TYR A 76 8.24 -0.22 -17.66
CA TYR A 76 7.22 -0.93 -16.89
C TYR A 76 6.02 -1.38 -17.76
N GLY A 77 5.57 -0.50 -18.68
CA GLY A 77 4.45 -0.81 -19.57
C GLY A 77 4.76 -1.94 -20.54
N GLN A 78 5.98 -1.94 -21.12
CA GLN A 78 6.45 -3.00 -22.02
C GLN A 78 6.56 -4.34 -21.29
N LEU A 79 7.13 -4.35 -20.08
CA LEU A 79 7.23 -5.56 -19.25
C LEU A 79 5.84 -6.15 -18.96
N ILE A 80 4.90 -5.35 -18.46
CA ILE A 80 3.56 -5.84 -18.12
C ILE A 80 2.79 -6.31 -19.36
N ASN A 81 2.92 -5.60 -20.48
CA ASN A 81 2.29 -6.01 -21.73
C ASN A 81 2.91 -7.31 -22.26
N GLY A 82 4.24 -7.41 -22.27
CA GLY A 82 4.95 -8.62 -22.70
C GLY A 82 4.61 -9.83 -21.83
N MET A 83 4.54 -9.67 -20.52
CA MET A 83 4.09 -10.73 -19.59
C MET A 83 2.66 -11.18 -19.90
N LYS A 84 1.76 -10.23 -20.20
CA LYS A 84 0.36 -10.54 -20.55
C LYS A 84 0.29 -11.35 -21.85
N VAL A 85 1.07 -10.97 -22.87
CA VAL A 85 1.15 -11.69 -24.16
C VAL A 85 1.77 -13.06 -23.97
N ALA A 86 2.80 -13.18 -23.13
CA ALA A 86 3.46 -14.44 -22.80
C ALA A 86 2.61 -15.35 -21.89
N GLY A 87 1.42 -14.93 -21.45
CA GLY A 87 0.57 -15.70 -20.54
C GLY A 87 1.11 -15.82 -19.12
N ILE A 88 2.06 -14.97 -18.69
CA ILE A 88 2.67 -15.00 -17.38
C ILE A 88 1.78 -14.24 -16.38
N THR A 89 1.11 -14.97 -15.47
CA THR A 89 0.19 -14.43 -14.47
C THR A 89 0.85 -14.32 -13.09
N ILE A 90 1.83 -13.42 -12.96
CA ILE A 90 2.49 -13.16 -11.68
C ILE A 90 2.01 -11.84 -11.10
N ASP A 91 1.72 -11.84 -9.78
CA ASP A 91 1.28 -10.66 -9.04
C ASP A 91 2.41 -9.62 -8.92
N ARG A 92 2.02 -8.33 -8.94
CA ARG A 92 2.97 -7.20 -8.74
C ARG A 92 3.74 -7.27 -7.44
N LYS A 93 3.13 -7.84 -6.38
CA LYS A 93 3.78 -8.04 -5.09
C LYS A 93 4.93 -9.04 -5.21
N VAL A 94 4.67 -10.18 -5.85
CA VAL A 94 5.68 -11.23 -6.08
C VAL A 94 6.78 -10.72 -7.01
N LEU A 95 6.43 -10.06 -8.12
CA LEU A 95 7.42 -9.43 -9.02
C LEU A 95 8.30 -8.41 -8.30
N ALA A 96 7.74 -7.60 -7.42
CA ALA A 96 8.49 -6.61 -6.67
C ALA A 96 9.41 -7.26 -5.61
N ASP A 97 9.06 -8.41 -5.08
CA ASP A 97 9.90 -9.19 -4.16
C ASP A 97 11.04 -9.86 -4.93
N MET A 98 10.76 -10.49 -6.08
CA MET A 98 11.75 -11.05 -6.98
C MET A 98 12.75 -10.00 -7.48
N ALA A 99 12.29 -8.81 -7.83
CA ALA A 99 13.16 -7.71 -8.27
C ALA A 99 14.25 -7.33 -7.26
N VAL A 100 14.05 -7.65 -5.96
CA VAL A 100 15.00 -7.35 -4.87
C VAL A 100 15.79 -8.59 -4.47
N LYS A 101 15.13 -9.74 -4.35
CA LYS A 101 15.74 -10.96 -3.82
C LYS A 101 16.37 -11.84 -4.89
N ASP A 102 15.79 -11.86 -6.10
CA ASP A 102 16.25 -12.70 -7.21
C ASP A 102 16.28 -11.91 -8.52
N PRO A 103 17.29 -11.05 -8.72
CA PRO A 103 17.44 -10.29 -9.97
C PRO A 103 17.62 -11.18 -11.21
N ALA A 104 18.23 -12.37 -11.05
CA ALA A 104 18.46 -13.29 -12.15
C ALA A 104 17.14 -13.91 -12.66
N GLY A 105 16.28 -14.36 -11.75
CA GLY A 105 14.94 -14.84 -12.08
C GLY A 105 14.07 -13.74 -12.71
N PHE A 106 14.19 -12.50 -12.21
CA PHE A 106 13.50 -11.35 -12.81
C PHE A 106 13.97 -11.06 -14.25
N ALA A 107 15.28 -11.17 -14.52
CA ALA A 107 15.84 -10.99 -15.86
C ALA A 107 15.29 -12.02 -16.86
N GLN A 108 15.13 -13.27 -16.46
CA GLN A 108 14.51 -14.32 -17.29
C GLN A 108 13.05 -13.98 -17.65
N ILE A 109 12.29 -13.44 -16.70
CA ILE A 109 10.91 -12.98 -16.94
C ILE A 109 10.91 -11.79 -17.91
N ALA A 110 11.84 -10.85 -17.73
CA ALA A 110 11.97 -9.68 -18.58
C ALA A 110 12.31 -10.08 -20.04
N GLU A 111 13.17 -11.08 -20.22
CA GLU A 111 13.54 -11.61 -21.53
C GLU A 111 12.36 -12.31 -22.23
N LYS A 112 11.63 -13.16 -21.51
CA LYS A 112 10.40 -13.78 -22.02
C LYS A 112 9.35 -12.73 -22.39
N ALA A 113 9.21 -11.68 -21.60
CA ALA A 113 8.30 -10.58 -21.89
C ALA A 113 8.73 -9.76 -23.11
N ARG A 114 10.05 -9.59 -23.34
CA ARG A 114 10.60 -8.90 -24.51
C ARG A 114 10.35 -9.68 -25.80
N THR A 115 10.57 -10.99 -25.80
CA THR A 115 10.37 -11.84 -26.97
C THR A 115 8.90 -11.99 -27.34
N ALA A 116 8.01 -12.01 -26.37
CA ALA A 116 6.56 -12.13 -26.59
C ALA A 116 5.90 -10.81 -27.05
N ALA A 117 6.45 -9.66 -26.69
CA ALA A 117 5.88 -8.37 -27.09
C ALA A 117 6.27 -8.03 -28.53
N PRO A 118 5.32 -7.65 -29.42
CA PRO A 118 5.67 -7.19 -30.76
C PRO A 118 6.57 -5.94 -30.66
N PRO A 119 7.53 -5.77 -31.59
CA PRO A 119 8.43 -4.61 -31.59
C PRO A 119 7.61 -3.33 -31.65
N GLN A 120 7.80 -2.45 -30.68
CA GLN A 120 7.13 -1.14 -30.66
C GLN A 120 7.65 -0.31 -31.83
N VAL A 121 6.83 -0.10 -32.83
CA VAL A 121 7.10 0.87 -33.88
C VAL A 121 7.23 2.24 -33.23
N LYS A 122 8.44 2.80 -33.21
CA LYS A 122 8.68 4.18 -32.79
C LYS A 122 7.93 5.08 -33.77
N THR A 123 6.72 5.49 -33.43
CA THR A 123 6.05 6.58 -34.13
C THR A 123 6.89 7.82 -33.91
N SER A 124 7.64 8.21 -34.96
CA SER A 124 8.37 9.46 -35.01
C SER A 124 7.37 10.58 -34.75
N LYS A 125 7.62 11.38 -33.70
CA LYS A 125 6.88 12.60 -33.46
C LYS A 125 6.99 13.47 -34.70
N LYS A 126 5.90 13.54 -35.49
CA LYS A 126 5.75 14.49 -36.57
C LYS A 126 5.90 15.88 -35.94
N SER A 127 7.03 16.53 -36.21
CA SER A 127 7.28 17.91 -35.76
C SER A 127 6.19 18.79 -36.36
N ARG A 128 5.33 19.32 -35.51
CA ARG A 128 4.48 20.47 -35.92
C ARG A 128 5.43 21.64 -36.08
N LYS A 129 5.84 21.90 -37.33
CA LYS A 129 6.34 23.22 -37.73
C LYS A 129 5.15 24.16 -37.76
N THR A 130 5.22 25.16 -36.94
CA THR A 130 4.45 26.41 -37.00
C THR A 130 4.94 27.19 -38.21
#